data_ce99180a40fcac7d74a14ae597716c72
#
_entry.id   ce99180a40fcac7d74a14ae597716c72
#
_cell.length_a   1.000
_cell.length_b   1.000
_cell.length_c   1.000
_cell.angle_alpha   90.00
_cell.angle_beta   90.00
_cell.angle_gamma   90.00
#
_symmetry.space_group_name_H-M   'P 1'
#
loop_
_entity.id
_entity.type
_entity.pdbx_description
1 polymer ?
#
loop_
_entity_poly.entity_id
_entity_poly.type
_entity_poly.pdbx_seq_one_letter_code
_entity_poly.pdbx_strand_id
1 'polypeptide(L)'
;MEKVTIIVTGRDKFSTTSRCLHAIFAHTPQPFDLFVVIGGAPKSCQEEWIARFGNAAHFIFRDEFLNQNESRNIGLGEAKSRLAVLIDNDVNVRPGWLEGLLQCEKDAGAVMVVPLILETGDKIHTAGNDLYISQKNGRAFGHKHLRFCYKPFYENTNLKRQPADYGELHCQLVQVEPVMRIEAFDNNLREAGEVDCGLCLTKSGYAVWFEPASVVYYDKDAAIRPEDISFFAWRWDMGAILEGYKYFEKKWGIDITESGLFRDFLVKQNSALGIVARALPTNFGLACDRWLRYLYECLTLPHRQLNWWITKYMRRRFGYHRWHTQDQL
;
A
#
# COMPACT_ATOMS: atom_id res chain seq x y z
N MET A 1 18.59 23.15 -3.32
CA MET A 1 17.50 22.16 -3.48
C MET A 1 16.44 22.45 -2.44
N GLU A 2 15.17 22.39 -2.82
CA GLU A 2 14.05 22.58 -1.89
C GLU A 2 14.04 21.46 -0.86
N LYS A 3 13.82 21.80 0.42
CA LYS A 3 13.70 20.83 1.50
C LYS A 3 12.35 20.12 1.39
N VAL A 4 12.32 18.80 1.56
CA VAL A 4 11.14 17.94 1.46
C VAL A 4 10.81 17.35 2.83
N THR A 5 9.54 17.17 3.14
CA THR A 5 9.12 16.36 4.29
C THR A 5 8.93 14.91 3.86
N ILE A 6 9.56 13.95 4.55
CA ILE A 6 9.30 12.52 4.36
C ILE A 6 8.47 12.03 5.54
N ILE A 7 7.36 11.35 5.24
CA ILE A 7 6.42 10.84 6.24
C ILE A 7 6.32 9.33 6.08
N VAL A 8 6.86 8.60 7.05
CA VAL A 8 6.79 7.12 7.10
C VAL A 8 5.58 6.70 7.92
N THR A 9 4.74 5.84 7.36
CA THR A 9 3.53 5.35 8.01
C THR A 9 3.55 3.83 8.18
N GLY A 10 2.98 3.32 9.30
CA GLY A 10 2.83 1.88 9.50
C GLY A 10 1.84 1.27 8.54
N ARG A 11 2.18 0.12 7.93
CA ARG A 11 1.28 -0.58 7.03
C ARG A 11 0.85 -1.95 7.56
N ASP A 12 1.66 -2.97 7.36
CA ASP A 12 1.32 -4.36 7.74
C ASP A 12 2.15 -4.85 8.93
N LYS A 13 3.37 -4.33 9.10
CA LYS A 13 4.39 -4.86 10.01
C LYS A 13 5.21 -3.73 10.64
N PHE A 14 5.46 -3.80 11.93
CA PHE A 14 6.38 -2.90 12.62
C PHE A 14 7.84 -3.27 12.35
N SER A 15 8.12 -4.57 12.20
CA SER A 15 9.45 -5.13 12.04
C SER A 15 10.20 -4.68 10.78
N THR A 16 9.52 -4.09 9.80
CA THR A 16 10.12 -3.55 8.57
C THR A 16 10.64 -2.13 8.72
N THR A 17 10.16 -1.37 9.74
CA THR A 17 10.40 0.07 9.90
C THR A 17 11.87 0.43 9.91
N SER A 18 12.71 -0.25 10.71
CA SER A 18 14.14 0.05 10.80
C SER A 18 14.86 -0.06 9.46
N ARG A 19 14.47 -1.02 8.60
CA ARG A 19 15.08 -1.17 7.27
C ARG A 19 14.64 -0.07 6.31
N CYS A 20 13.36 0.31 6.34
CA CYS A 20 12.85 1.45 5.58
C CYS A 20 13.60 2.74 5.94
N LEU A 21 13.73 3.05 7.23
CA LEU A 21 14.44 4.24 7.71
C LEU A 21 15.91 4.23 7.28
N HIS A 22 16.58 3.08 7.39
CA HIS A 22 17.96 2.94 6.90
C HIS A 22 18.09 3.24 5.41
N ALA A 23 17.16 2.73 4.58
CA ALA A 23 17.17 2.97 3.14
C ALA A 23 16.97 4.47 2.84
N ILE A 24 16.05 5.14 3.55
CA ILE A 24 15.83 6.58 3.40
C ILE A 24 17.10 7.36 3.68
N PHE A 25 17.75 7.15 4.84
CA PHE A 25 18.99 7.86 5.18
C PHE A 25 20.15 7.56 4.22
N ALA A 26 20.25 6.32 3.73
CA ALA A 26 21.33 5.90 2.84
C ALA A 26 21.18 6.46 1.41
N HIS A 27 19.95 6.70 0.95
CA HIS A 27 19.66 6.98 -0.47
C HIS A 27 18.97 8.30 -0.72
N THR A 28 18.93 9.20 0.27
CA THR A 28 18.30 10.52 0.14
C THR A 28 19.33 11.61 0.45
N PRO A 29 20.12 12.07 -0.55
CA PRO A 29 21.12 13.09 -0.35
C PRO A 29 20.53 14.51 -0.22
N GLN A 30 19.29 14.72 -0.60
CA GLN A 30 18.58 16.01 -0.48
C GLN A 30 18.29 16.32 0.99
N PRO A 31 18.20 17.60 1.39
CA PRO A 31 17.77 17.98 2.72
C PRO A 31 16.29 17.62 2.94
N PHE A 32 15.99 16.89 3.99
CA PHE A 32 14.62 16.51 4.35
C PHE A 32 14.36 16.61 5.85
N ASP A 33 13.10 16.74 6.22
CA ASP A 33 12.57 16.46 7.56
C ASP A 33 11.91 15.09 7.52
N LEU A 34 12.17 14.23 8.51
CA LEU A 34 11.61 12.89 8.58
C LEU A 34 10.65 12.77 9.76
N PHE A 35 9.40 12.47 9.47
CA PHE A 35 8.38 12.12 10.45
C PHE A 35 8.03 10.63 10.32
N VAL A 36 7.96 9.95 11.45
CA VAL A 36 7.57 8.54 11.53
C VAL A 36 6.30 8.46 12.36
N VAL A 37 5.17 8.21 11.71
CA VAL A 37 3.84 8.25 12.34
C VAL A 37 3.28 6.83 12.42
N ILE A 38 3.26 6.26 13.62
CA ILE A 38 2.84 4.87 13.84
C ILE A 38 1.96 4.76 15.08
N GLY A 39 0.80 4.13 14.92
CA GLY A 39 -0.11 3.80 16.00
C GLY A 39 0.06 2.36 16.50
N GLY A 40 -0.10 2.15 17.80
CA GLY A 40 -0.14 0.83 18.43
C GLY A 40 1.17 0.03 18.41
N ALA A 41 2.30 0.67 18.09
CA ALA A 41 3.59 -0.02 18.08
C ALA A 41 4.00 -0.46 19.49
N PRO A 42 4.52 -1.69 19.68
CA PRO A 42 5.08 -2.13 20.95
C PRO A 42 6.19 -1.19 21.44
N LYS A 43 6.26 -0.98 22.75
CA LYS A 43 7.28 -0.08 23.34
C LYS A 43 8.71 -0.47 22.97
N SER A 44 9.00 -1.77 22.90
CA SER A 44 10.30 -2.27 22.47
C SER A 44 10.69 -1.82 21.07
N CYS A 45 9.71 -1.77 20.12
CA CYS A 45 9.94 -1.23 18.78
C CYS A 45 10.17 0.29 18.81
N GLN A 46 9.36 1.03 19.60
CA GLN A 46 9.52 2.47 19.74
C GLN A 46 10.89 2.84 20.31
N GLU A 47 11.32 2.15 21.36
CA GLU A 47 12.64 2.35 22.01
C GLU A 47 13.80 2.04 21.04
N GLU A 48 13.71 0.94 20.28
CA GLU A 48 14.70 0.61 19.24
C GLU A 48 14.80 1.73 18.19
N TRP A 49 13.69 2.19 17.66
CA TRP A 49 13.69 3.23 16.62
C TRP A 49 14.20 4.57 17.13
N ILE A 50 13.80 4.98 18.34
CA ILE A 50 14.29 6.20 18.97
C ILE A 50 15.79 6.11 19.22
N ALA A 51 16.28 4.98 19.75
CA ALA A 51 17.71 4.79 20.00
C ALA A 51 18.56 4.88 18.74
N ARG A 52 18.05 4.39 17.60
CA ARG A 52 18.78 4.35 16.32
C ARG A 52 18.64 5.62 15.50
N PHE A 53 17.48 6.28 15.53
CA PHE A 53 17.13 7.35 14.59
C PHE A 53 16.62 8.63 15.26
N GLY A 54 16.45 8.65 16.59
CA GLY A 54 15.79 9.77 17.30
C GLY A 54 16.49 11.12 17.16
N ASN A 55 17.78 11.14 16.83
CA ASN A 55 18.52 12.39 16.56
C ASN A 55 18.25 12.97 15.15
N ALA A 56 17.63 12.18 14.24
CA ALA A 56 17.48 12.55 12.84
C ALA A 56 16.04 12.37 12.32
N ALA A 57 15.14 11.83 13.14
CA ALA A 57 13.73 11.61 12.80
C ALA A 57 12.81 12.04 13.94
N HIS A 58 11.65 12.59 13.58
CA HIS A 58 10.58 12.93 14.51
C HIS A 58 9.58 11.77 14.59
N PHE A 59 9.50 11.13 15.76
CA PHE A 59 8.55 10.04 15.99
C PHE A 59 7.26 10.55 16.60
N ILE A 60 6.12 10.19 15.98
CA ILE A 60 4.77 10.48 16.46
C ILE A 60 4.08 9.14 16.72
N PHE A 61 4.03 8.74 17.98
CA PHE A 61 3.34 7.53 18.39
C PHE A 61 1.92 7.83 18.89
N ARG A 62 1.02 6.87 18.66
CA ARG A 62 -0.31 6.82 19.26
C ARG A 62 -0.48 5.46 19.94
N ASP A 63 -1.29 5.41 20.98
CA ASP A 63 -1.55 4.15 21.70
C ASP A 63 -2.47 3.23 20.90
N GLU A 64 -3.44 3.81 20.18
CA GLU A 64 -4.34 3.10 19.27
C GLU A 64 -3.66 2.78 17.93
N PHE A 65 -4.12 1.71 17.28
CA PHE A 65 -3.75 1.45 15.89
C PHE A 65 -4.33 2.53 14.96
N LEU A 66 -3.49 3.03 14.09
CA LEU A 66 -3.86 4.00 13.06
C LEU A 66 -3.94 3.30 11.69
N ASN A 67 -4.96 3.63 10.91
CA ASN A 67 -4.92 3.28 9.49
C ASN A 67 -3.92 4.21 8.75
N GLN A 68 -3.60 3.84 7.52
CA GLN A 68 -2.58 4.54 6.74
C GLN A 68 -2.97 5.99 6.44
N ASN A 69 -4.25 6.28 6.18
CA ASN A 69 -4.72 7.64 5.90
C ASN A 69 -4.69 8.52 7.15
N GLU A 70 -5.07 7.98 8.31
CA GLU A 70 -4.91 8.67 9.60
C GLU A 70 -3.45 9.06 9.85
N SER A 71 -2.54 8.09 9.66
CA SER A 71 -1.10 8.34 9.83
C SER A 71 -0.56 9.37 8.84
N ARG A 72 -1.00 9.31 7.56
CA ARG A 72 -0.62 10.28 6.52
C ARG A 72 -1.10 11.69 6.88
N ASN A 73 -2.35 11.83 7.28
CA ASN A 73 -2.93 13.13 7.66
C ASN A 73 -2.23 13.75 8.89
N ILE A 74 -1.88 12.95 9.89
CA ILE A 74 -1.10 13.41 11.04
C ILE A 74 0.26 13.93 10.56
N GLY A 75 0.97 13.17 9.73
CA GLY A 75 2.28 13.57 9.21
C GLY A 75 2.22 14.80 8.29
N LEU A 76 1.19 14.90 7.44
CA LEU A 76 0.97 16.06 6.58
C LEU A 76 0.68 17.34 7.40
N GLY A 77 -0.01 17.22 8.54
CA GLY A 77 -0.24 18.32 9.47
C GLY A 77 1.06 18.89 10.09
N GLU A 78 2.11 18.08 10.19
CA GLU A 78 3.43 18.50 10.68
C GLU A 78 4.35 19.04 9.55
N ALA A 79 4.01 18.78 8.28
CA ALA A 79 4.84 19.17 7.16
C ALA A 79 4.86 20.70 6.99
N LYS A 80 6.07 21.26 6.95
CA LYS A 80 6.30 22.69 6.71
C LYS A 80 6.81 22.99 5.30
N SER A 81 7.19 21.97 4.57
CA SER A 81 7.65 22.07 3.17
C SER A 81 6.46 22.04 2.21
N ARG A 82 6.64 22.62 1.02
CA ARG A 82 5.64 22.59 -0.05
C ARG A 82 5.36 21.16 -0.52
N LEU A 83 6.40 20.32 -0.52
CA LEU A 83 6.36 18.93 -0.97
C LEU A 83 6.55 17.97 0.20
N ALA A 84 5.76 16.91 0.21
CA ALA A 84 5.96 15.77 1.10
C ALA A 84 6.02 14.45 0.32
N VAL A 85 6.84 13.53 0.81
CA VAL A 85 6.76 12.13 0.38
C VAL A 85 6.07 11.33 1.47
N LEU A 86 5.02 10.63 1.09
CA LEU A 86 4.34 9.65 1.93
C LEU A 86 4.86 8.27 1.55
N ILE A 87 5.33 7.51 2.52
CA ILE A 87 5.96 6.21 2.27
C ILE A 87 5.55 5.21 3.36
N ASP A 88 5.18 4.01 2.94
CA ASP A 88 4.87 2.92 3.87
C ASP A 88 6.17 2.33 4.46
N ASN A 89 6.14 1.90 5.71
CA ASN A 89 7.30 1.39 6.45
C ASN A 89 7.85 0.04 5.96
N ASP A 90 7.25 -0.55 4.95
CA ASP A 90 7.70 -1.75 4.25
C ASP A 90 8.24 -1.48 2.84
N VAL A 91 8.54 -0.21 2.56
CA VAL A 91 9.17 0.22 1.31
C VAL A 91 10.63 0.59 1.54
N ASN A 92 11.49 0.12 0.66
CA ASN A 92 12.92 0.44 0.65
C ASN A 92 13.24 1.27 -0.60
N VAL A 93 13.71 2.49 -0.39
CA VAL A 93 14.09 3.39 -1.48
C VAL A 93 15.46 3.03 -2.05
N ARG A 94 15.74 3.42 -3.31
CA ARG A 94 17.00 3.21 -4.00
C ARG A 94 17.65 4.54 -4.40
N PRO A 95 18.95 4.58 -4.73
CA PRO A 95 19.59 5.82 -5.20
C PRO A 95 18.80 6.46 -6.36
N GLY A 96 18.62 7.78 -6.33
CA GLY A 96 17.93 8.56 -7.37
C GLY A 96 16.40 8.58 -7.24
N TRP A 97 15.83 7.91 -6.25
CA TRP A 97 14.38 7.78 -6.12
C TRP A 97 13.65 9.12 -5.94
N LEU A 98 14.19 9.98 -5.09
CA LEU A 98 13.56 11.27 -4.78
C LEU A 98 13.79 12.28 -5.90
N GLU A 99 14.96 12.26 -6.52
CA GLU A 99 15.30 13.12 -7.67
C GLU A 99 14.32 12.93 -8.83
N GLY A 100 13.99 11.66 -9.13
CA GLY A 100 13.01 11.34 -10.18
C GLY A 100 11.64 11.94 -9.88
N LEU A 101 11.13 11.76 -8.66
CA LEU A 101 9.85 12.30 -8.22
C LEU A 101 9.82 13.83 -8.30
N LEU A 102 10.85 14.51 -7.79
CA LEU A 102 10.97 15.98 -7.81
C LEU A 102 11.05 16.53 -9.23
N GLN A 103 11.80 15.87 -10.11
CA GLN A 103 11.91 16.29 -11.50
C GLN A 103 10.57 16.13 -12.23
N CYS A 104 9.85 15.04 -11.98
CA CYS A 104 8.53 14.83 -12.57
C CYS A 104 7.51 15.88 -12.07
N GLU A 105 7.48 16.15 -10.78
CA GLU A 105 6.61 17.19 -10.20
C GLU A 105 6.86 18.54 -10.85
N LYS A 106 8.13 18.94 -10.97
CA LYS A 106 8.53 20.19 -11.58
C LYS A 106 8.13 20.30 -13.05
N ASP A 107 8.37 19.24 -13.82
CA ASP A 107 8.15 19.24 -15.28
C ASP A 107 6.66 19.19 -15.64
N ALA A 108 5.88 18.42 -14.87
CA ALA A 108 4.47 18.16 -15.13
C ALA A 108 3.51 19.07 -14.33
N GLY A 109 3.99 19.79 -13.32
CA GLY A 109 3.16 20.52 -12.37
C GLY A 109 2.22 19.60 -11.58
N ALA A 110 2.64 18.36 -11.36
CA ALA A 110 1.79 17.30 -10.80
C ALA A 110 1.56 17.51 -9.30
N VAL A 111 0.31 17.39 -8.86
CA VAL A 111 -0.02 17.41 -7.41
C VAL A 111 0.41 16.11 -6.73
N MET A 112 0.42 15.00 -7.46
CA MET A 112 0.90 13.71 -6.98
C MET A 112 1.77 13.03 -8.04
N VAL A 113 2.94 12.52 -7.61
CA VAL A 113 3.84 11.70 -8.44
C VAL A 113 4.09 10.37 -7.74
N VAL A 114 3.95 9.27 -8.49
CA VAL A 114 4.17 7.91 -8.00
C VAL A 114 5.36 7.26 -8.70
N PRO A 115 6.21 6.53 -7.97
CA PRO A 115 7.38 5.85 -8.53
C PRO A 115 7.01 4.53 -9.21
N LEU A 116 7.98 3.93 -9.87
CA LEU A 116 7.99 2.51 -10.18
C LEU A 116 8.19 1.72 -8.91
N ILE A 117 7.24 0.86 -8.58
CA ILE A 117 7.32 -0.01 -7.41
C ILE A 117 7.67 -1.42 -7.87
N LEU A 118 8.80 -1.92 -7.37
CA LEU A 118 9.24 -3.30 -7.58
C LEU A 118 8.95 -4.14 -6.33
N GLU A 119 8.88 -5.46 -6.50
CA GLU A 119 8.76 -6.45 -5.43
C GLU A 119 9.77 -7.59 -5.59
N THR A 120 9.71 -8.60 -4.75
CA THR A 120 10.63 -9.75 -4.73
C THR A 120 10.83 -10.37 -6.12
N GLY A 121 12.10 -10.56 -6.49
CA GLY A 121 12.51 -11.08 -7.78
C GLY A 121 12.48 -10.05 -8.91
N ASP A 122 12.63 -8.77 -8.57
CA ASP A 122 12.61 -7.64 -9.51
C ASP A 122 11.38 -7.65 -10.43
N LYS A 123 10.23 -8.04 -9.87
CA LYS A 123 8.94 -7.94 -10.55
C LYS A 123 8.34 -6.56 -10.32
N ILE A 124 7.67 -6.06 -11.32
CA ILE A 124 6.91 -4.81 -11.19
C ILE A 124 5.68 -5.09 -10.32
N HIS A 125 5.58 -4.39 -9.20
CA HIS A 125 4.35 -4.36 -8.42
C HIS A 125 3.33 -3.44 -9.10
N THR A 126 3.75 -2.24 -9.46
CA THR A 126 2.95 -1.29 -10.25
C THR A 126 3.82 -0.26 -10.95
N ALA A 127 3.38 0.20 -12.13
CA ALA A 127 3.95 1.27 -12.93
C ALA A 127 2.90 2.36 -13.25
N GLY A 128 2.26 2.87 -12.20
CA GLY A 128 1.05 3.69 -12.31
C GLY A 128 -0.18 2.81 -12.56
N ASN A 129 -1.38 3.37 -12.35
CA ASN A 129 -2.60 2.58 -12.35
C ASN A 129 -3.72 3.27 -13.12
N ASP A 130 -4.61 2.47 -13.70
CA ASP A 130 -5.82 2.92 -14.37
C ASP A 130 -7.06 2.48 -13.61
N LEU A 131 -8.12 3.27 -13.70
CA LEU A 131 -9.43 2.97 -13.15
C LEU A 131 -10.46 2.94 -14.29
N TYR A 132 -10.92 1.75 -14.65
CA TYR A 132 -11.98 1.59 -15.64
C TYR A 132 -13.34 1.54 -14.93
N ILE A 133 -14.27 2.40 -15.35
CA ILE A 133 -15.62 2.44 -14.81
C ILE A 133 -16.58 1.89 -15.86
N SER A 134 -17.32 0.83 -15.51
CA SER A 134 -18.36 0.23 -16.33
C SER A 134 -19.75 0.42 -15.70
N GLN A 135 -20.79 0.42 -16.51
CA GLN A 135 -22.18 0.50 -16.05
C GLN A 135 -22.90 -0.82 -16.33
N LYS A 136 -23.61 -1.36 -15.33
CA LYS A 136 -24.43 -2.55 -15.48
C LYS A 136 -25.66 -2.47 -14.58
N ASN A 137 -26.85 -2.64 -15.17
CA ASN A 137 -28.14 -2.61 -14.45
C ASN A 137 -28.30 -1.35 -13.57
N GLY A 138 -27.86 -0.18 -14.06
CA GLY A 138 -27.94 1.09 -13.33
C GLY A 138 -26.93 1.27 -12.20
N ARG A 139 -25.95 0.36 -12.05
CA ARG A 139 -24.83 0.47 -11.08
C ARG A 139 -23.51 0.68 -11.79
N ALA A 140 -22.64 1.48 -11.20
CA ALA A 140 -21.28 1.69 -11.68
C ALA A 140 -20.32 0.72 -10.96
N PHE A 141 -19.41 0.12 -11.71
CA PHE A 141 -18.38 -0.79 -11.23
C PHE A 141 -17.02 -0.25 -11.62
N GLY A 142 -16.12 -0.13 -10.64
CA GLY A 142 -14.73 0.28 -10.85
C GLY A 142 -13.81 -0.95 -10.92
N HIS A 143 -12.99 -1.00 -11.97
CA HIS A 143 -12.00 -2.05 -12.17
C HIS A 143 -10.61 -1.44 -12.09
N LYS A 144 -9.84 -1.85 -11.08
CA LYS A 144 -8.45 -1.43 -10.89
C LYS A 144 -7.55 -2.19 -11.85
N HIS A 145 -6.69 -1.47 -12.54
CA HIS A 145 -5.67 -2.03 -13.41
C HIS A 145 -4.29 -1.52 -12.98
N LEU A 146 -3.50 -2.40 -12.38
CA LEU A 146 -2.10 -2.13 -12.04
C LEU A 146 -1.25 -2.42 -13.28
N ARG A 147 -0.72 -1.34 -13.89
CA ARG A 147 0.08 -1.46 -15.12
C ARG A 147 1.31 -2.31 -14.86
N PHE A 148 1.59 -3.25 -15.76
CA PHE A 148 2.74 -4.16 -15.77
C PHE A 148 2.86 -5.07 -14.52
N CYS A 149 1.81 -5.21 -13.72
CA CYS A 149 1.84 -6.00 -12.48
C CYS A 149 2.35 -7.42 -12.73
N TYR A 150 3.32 -7.85 -11.90
CA TYR A 150 4.05 -9.12 -11.96
C TYR A 150 4.92 -9.34 -13.19
N LYS A 151 5.05 -8.37 -14.11
CA LYS A 151 6.00 -8.46 -15.22
C LYS A 151 7.43 -8.30 -14.72
N PRO A 152 8.41 -9.04 -15.26
CA PRO A 152 9.82 -8.83 -14.93
C PRO A 152 10.29 -7.43 -15.34
N PHE A 153 10.99 -6.73 -14.45
CA PHE A 153 11.45 -5.37 -14.73
C PHE A 153 12.47 -5.33 -15.88
N TYR A 154 13.39 -6.31 -15.93
CA TYR A 154 14.42 -6.37 -16.97
C TYR A 154 13.85 -6.52 -18.40
N GLU A 155 12.64 -7.01 -18.57
CA GLU A 155 11.92 -7.09 -19.84
C GLU A 155 11.13 -5.81 -20.17
N ASN A 156 10.97 -4.90 -19.21
CA ASN A 156 10.10 -3.74 -19.30
C ASN A 156 10.86 -2.44 -18.93
N THR A 157 12.09 -2.28 -19.44
CA THR A 157 12.96 -1.13 -19.10
C THR A 157 12.58 0.17 -19.84
N ASN A 158 11.72 0.11 -20.85
CA ASN A 158 11.30 1.26 -21.65
C ASN A 158 10.03 1.95 -21.13
N LEU A 159 9.78 1.88 -19.83
CA LEU A 159 8.68 2.58 -19.21
C LEU A 159 8.85 4.10 -19.37
N LYS A 160 7.74 4.79 -19.61
CA LYS A 160 7.74 6.24 -19.82
C LYS A 160 6.96 6.95 -18.74
N ARG A 161 7.40 8.16 -18.40
CA ARG A 161 6.61 9.09 -17.60
C ARG A 161 5.28 9.36 -18.29
N GLN A 162 4.18 9.23 -17.56
CA GLN A 162 2.83 9.38 -18.09
C GLN A 162 1.80 9.62 -16.97
N PRO A 163 0.62 10.19 -17.30
CA PRO A 163 -0.48 10.28 -16.36
C PRO A 163 -0.96 8.91 -15.88
N ALA A 164 -1.51 8.88 -14.69
CA ALA A 164 -2.19 7.75 -14.08
C ALA A 164 -3.50 8.23 -13.46
N ASP A 165 -4.49 7.35 -13.32
CA ASP A 165 -5.75 7.69 -12.65
C ASP A 165 -5.56 7.71 -11.13
N TYR A 166 -4.71 6.82 -10.60
CA TYR A 166 -4.33 6.78 -9.20
C TYR A 166 -2.95 6.11 -9.02
N GLY A 167 -2.36 6.25 -7.84
CA GLY A 167 -1.13 5.58 -7.43
C GLY A 167 -1.35 4.59 -6.31
N GLU A 168 -0.61 3.49 -6.27
CA GLU A 168 -0.50 2.70 -5.05
C GLU A 168 0.16 3.55 -3.95
N LEU A 169 -0.49 3.62 -2.79
CA LEU A 169 -0.08 4.51 -1.71
C LEU A 169 1.14 4.00 -0.92
N HIS A 170 1.95 3.12 -1.50
CA HIS A 170 3.21 2.64 -0.91
C HIS A 170 4.29 3.71 -0.84
N CYS A 171 4.37 4.54 -1.89
CA CYS A 171 5.26 5.68 -1.98
C CYS A 171 4.71 6.70 -2.97
N GLN A 172 4.59 7.96 -2.56
CA GLN A 172 4.17 9.06 -3.44
C GLN A 172 4.72 10.39 -2.96
N LEU A 173 5.14 11.23 -3.91
CA LEU A 173 5.37 12.65 -3.69
C LEU A 173 4.07 13.40 -3.86
N VAL A 174 3.76 14.33 -2.96
CA VAL A 174 2.56 15.17 -3.03
C VAL A 174 2.89 16.64 -2.76
N GLN A 175 2.12 17.53 -3.37
CA GLN A 175 2.04 18.93 -2.95
C GLN A 175 1.13 19.00 -1.72
N VAL A 176 1.68 19.45 -0.57
CA VAL A 176 1.02 19.38 0.74
C VAL A 176 -0.30 20.16 0.77
N GLU A 177 -0.27 21.43 0.38
CA GLU A 177 -1.44 22.30 0.45
C GLU A 177 -2.62 21.82 -0.42
N PRO A 178 -2.44 21.43 -1.71
CA PRO A 178 -3.52 20.89 -2.51
C PRO A 178 -4.15 19.63 -1.92
N VAL A 179 -3.36 18.63 -1.50
CA VAL A 179 -3.91 17.36 -0.98
C VAL A 179 -4.62 17.54 0.35
N MET A 180 -4.15 18.45 1.21
CA MET A 180 -4.82 18.77 2.46
C MET A 180 -6.14 19.51 2.23
N ARG A 181 -6.16 20.48 1.30
CA ARG A 181 -7.36 21.26 0.98
C ARG A 181 -8.50 20.41 0.43
N ILE A 182 -8.21 19.38 -0.34
CA ILE A 182 -9.22 18.46 -0.91
C ILE A 182 -9.48 17.24 -0.05
N GLU A 183 -8.87 17.16 1.14
CA GLU A 183 -8.98 16.00 2.04
C GLU A 183 -8.73 14.66 1.31
N ALA A 184 -7.61 14.61 0.55
CA ALA A 184 -7.31 13.51 -0.36
C ALA A 184 -7.12 12.16 0.34
N PHE A 185 -6.89 12.11 1.65
CA PHE A 185 -6.71 10.89 2.42
C PHE A 185 -7.84 10.74 3.45
N ASP A 186 -8.91 10.06 3.05
CA ASP A 186 -10.11 9.87 3.89
C ASP A 186 -9.85 8.82 4.98
N ASN A 187 -9.95 9.24 6.24
CA ASN A 187 -9.72 8.40 7.42
C ASN A 187 -10.71 7.22 7.57
N ASN A 188 -11.85 7.27 6.89
CA ASN A 188 -12.85 6.19 6.95
C ASN A 188 -12.46 5.00 6.04
N LEU A 189 -11.40 5.12 5.24
CA LEU A 189 -10.99 4.10 4.29
C LEU A 189 -9.73 3.36 4.76
N ARG A 190 -9.89 2.13 5.22
CA ARG A 190 -8.78 1.19 5.46
C ARG A 190 -8.26 0.57 4.17
N GLU A 191 -9.15 0.36 3.19
CA GLU A 191 -8.88 -0.11 1.84
C GLU A 191 -9.53 0.82 0.83
N ALA A 192 -9.11 0.76 -0.43
CA ALA A 192 -9.56 1.63 -1.49
C ALA A 192 -9.16 3.11 -1.35
N GLY A 193 -8.35 3.45 -0.36
CA GLY A 193 -7.85 4.81 -0.15
C GLY A 193 -7.06 5.34 -1.33
N GLU A 194 -6.37 4.48 -2.07
CA GLU A 194 -5.63 4.84 -3.28
C GLU A 194 -6.55 5.28 -4.43
N VAL A 195 -7.66 4.58 -4.62
CA VAL A 195 -8.65 4.92 -5.66
C VAL A 195 -9.42 6.18 -5.23
N ASP A 196 -9.79 6.28 -3.97
CA ASP A 196 -10.45 7.45 -3.40
C ASP A 196 -9.62 8.72 -3.61
N CYS A 197 -8.33 8.65 -3.26
CA CYS A 197 -7.38 9.76 -3.46
C CYS A 197 -7.29 10.15 -4.94
N GLY A 198 -7.15 9.20 -5.86
CA GLY A 198 -7.13 9.44 -7.30
C GLY A 198 -8.40 10.15 -7.80
N LEU A 199 -9.57 9.69 -7.35
CA LEU A 199 -10.85 10.32 -7.68
C LEU A 199 -10.99 11.72 -7.09
N CYS A 200 -10.54 11.96 -5.84
CA CYS A 200 -10.52 13.29 -5.23
C CYS A 200 -9.64 14.26 -6.03
N LEU A 201 -8.44 13.82 -6.44
CA LEU A 201 -7.53 14.62 -7.26
C LEU A 201 -8.16 14.93 -8.62
N THR A 202 -8.64 13.93 -9.35
CA THR A 202 -9.27 14.09 -10.66
C THR A 202 -10.47 15.02 -10.60
N LYS A 203 -11.37 14.86 -9.61
CA LYS A 203 -12.54 15.73 -9.41
C LYS A 203 -12.14 17.18 -9.14
N SER A 204 -10.97 17.39 -8.55
CA SER A 204 -10.42 18.71 -8.24
C SER A 204 -9.59 19.29 -9.39
N GLY A 205 -9.52 18.63 -10.54
CA GLY A 205 -8.76 19.06 -11.71
C GLY A 205 -7.26 18.82 -11.60
N TYR A 206 -6.82 17.97 -10.69
CA TYR A 206 -5.41 17.62 -10.51
C TYR A 206 -5.07 16.29 -11.19
N ALA A 207 -3.81 16.16 -11.63
CA ALA A 207 -3.32 14.94 -12.24
C ALA A 207 -2.36 14.17 -11.32
N VAL A 208 -2.45 12.85 -11.38
CA VAL A 208 -1.44 11.92 -10.86
C VAL A 208 -0.48 11.57 -12.00
N TRP A 209 0.82 11.53 -11.71
CA TRP A 209 1.84 11.18 -12.69
C TRP A 209 2.68 10.00 -12.22
N PHE A 210 2.97 9.11 -13.14
CA PHE A 210 3.90 8.01 -12.95
C PHE A 210 5.30 8.39 -13.46
N GLU A 211 6.33 8.14 -12.62
CA GLU A 211 7.74 8.42 -12.93
C GLU A 211 8.58 7.14 -12.87
N PRO A 212 8.98 6.57 -14.01
CA PRO A 212 9.78 5.33 -14.01
C PRO A 212 11.23 5.50 -13.58
N ALA A 213 11.80 6.73 -13.62
CA ALA A 213 13.16 6.96 -13.13
C ALA A 213 13.26 6.92 -11.61
N SER A 214 12.14 7.10 -10.91
CA SER A 214 12.05 6.88 -9.47
C SER A 214 11.69 5.42 -9.20
N VAL A 215 12.59 4.68 -8.54
CA VAL A 215 12.40 3.25 -8.27
C VAL A 215 12.44 2.99 -6.76
N VAL A 216 11.40 2.35 -6.25
CA VAL A 216 11.32 1.89 -4.86
C VAL A 216 11.00 0.39 -4.82
N TYR A 217 11.29 -0.24 -3.69
CA TYR A 217 11.13 -1.67 -3.51
C TYR A 217 10.14 -1.97 -2.38
N TYR A 218 9.04 -2.63 -2.69
CA TYR A 218 8.05 -3.07 -1.71
C TYR A 218 8.43 -4.44 -1.14
N ASP A 219 8.66 -4.50 0.17
CA ASP A 219 9.04 -5.70 0.90
C ASP A 219 7.82 -6.52 1.32
N LYS A 220 7.06 -6.93 0.33
CA LYS A 220 5.83 -7.71 0.47
C LYS A 220 6.03 -9.01 1.26
N ASP A 221 7.15 -9.68 0.99
CA ASP A 221 7.44 -11.03 1.49
C ASP A 221 8.23 -11.03 2.82
N ALA A 222 8.45 -9.86 3.44
CA ALA A 222 9.04 -9.79 4.76
C ALA A 222 8.26 -10.67 5.75
N ALA A 223 8.98 -11.49 6.52
CA ALA A 223 8.38 -12.37 7.51
C ALA A 223 7.59 -11.56 8.56
N ILE A 224 6.43 -12.06 8.95
CA ILE A 224 5.68 -11.52 10.08
C ILE A 224 6.36 -12.00 11.37
N ARG A 225 6.66 -11.06 12.26
CA ARG A 225 7.26 -11.33 13.57
C ARG A 225 6.21 -11.24 14.68
N PRO A 226 6.50 -11.71 15.90
CA PRO A 226 5.55 -11.65 17.03
C PRO A 226 4.99 -10.25 17.28
N GLU A 227 5.83 -9.21 17.18
CA GLU A 227 5.45 -7.81 17.36
C GLU A 227 4.45 -7.30 16.30
N ASP A 228 4.40 -7.95 15.13
CA ASP A 228 3.54 -7.54 14.01
C ASP A 228 2.11 -8.10 14.11
N ILE A 229 1.92 -9.22 14.83
CA ILE A 229 0.72 -10.07 14.74
C ILE A 229 -0.56 -9.28 15.05
N SER A 230 -0.58 -8.49 16.12
CA SER A 230 -1.78 -7.75 16.53
C SER A 230 -2.14 -6.66 15.54
N PHE A 231 -1.15 -5.92 15.03
CA PHE A 231 -1.36 -4.90 14.02
C PHE A 231 -1.80 -5.50 12.69
N PHE A 232 -1.16 -6.57 12.26
CA PHE A 232 -1.53 -7.27 11.03
C PHE A 232 -2.97 -7.81 11.09
N ALA A 233 -3.37 -8.42 12.22
CA ALA A 233 -4.73 -8.91 12.42
C ALA A 233 -5.76 -7.77 12.40
N TRP A 234 -5.47 -6.65 13.06
CA TRP A 234 -6.30 -5.46 13.06
C TRP A 234 -6.39 -4.82 11.66
N ARG A 235 -5.25 -4.69 10.96
CA ARG A 235 -5.18 -4.09 9.62
C ARG A 235 -6.01 -4.86 8.59
N TRP A 236 -6.02 -6.19 8.70
CA TRP A 236 -6.71 -7.10 7.79
C TRP A 236 -8.03 -7.63 8.36
N ASP A 237 -8.67 -6.87 9.26
CA ASP A 237 -10.02 -7.20 9.74
C ASP A 237 -11.06 -7.09 8.63
N MET A 238 -11.76 -8.22 8.37
CA MET A 238 -12.73 -8.34 7.29
C MET A 238 -13.90 -7.36 7.42
N GLY A 239 -14.40 -7.20 8.64
CA GLY A 239 -15.56 -6.34 8.91
C GLY A 239 -15.24 -4.89 8.55
N ALA A 240 -14.11 -4.40 9.08
CA ALA A 240 -13.69 -3.02 8.86
C ALA A 240 -13.36 -2.71 7.39
N ILE A 241 -12.78 -3.68 6.66
CA ILE A 241 -12.51 -3.53 5.23
C ILE A 241 -13.80 -3.48 4.42
N LEU A 242 -14.76 -4.36 4.70
CA LEU A 242 -16.07 -4.35 4.02
C LEU A 242 -16.85 -3.06 4.32
N GLU A 243 -16.75 -2.52 5.52
CA GLU A 243 -17.32 -1.21 5.86
C GLU A 243 -16.67 -0.09 5.04
N GLY A 244 -15.34 -0.12 4.87
CA GLY A 244 -14.62 0.81 4.00
C GLY A 244 -15.10 0.75 2.55
N TYR A 245 -15.29 -0.44 1.98
CA TYR A 245 -15.83 -0.58 0.62
C TYR A 245 -17.27 -0.06 0.49
N LYS A 246 -18.14 -0.33 1.46
CA LYS A 246 -19.50 0.23 1.48
C LYS A 246 -19.49 1.75 1.58
N TYR A 247 -18.59 2.28 2.41
CA TYR A 247 -18.39 3.72 2.52
C TYR A 247 -17.94 4.33 1.20
N PHE A 248 -16.97 3.68 0.52
CA PHE A 248 -16.49 4.09 -0.80
C PHE A 248 -17.64 4.09 -1.84
N GLU A 249 -18.42 3.00 -1.92
CA GLU A 249 -19.58 2.92 -2.82
C GLU A 249 -20.59 4.04 -2.52
N LYS A 250 -20.87 4.33 -1.25
CA LYS A 250 -21.76 5.44 -0.86
C LYS A 250 -21.20 6.80 -1.27
N LYS A 251 -19.90 7.02 -1.16
CA LYS A 251 -19.22 8.29 -1.48
C LYS A 251 -19.20 8.56 -2.98
N TRP A 252 -18.93 7.53 -3.79
CA TRP A 252 -18.68 7.67 -5.23
C TRP A 252 -19.76 7.09 -6.13
N GLY A 253 -20.66 6.28 -5.61
CA GLY A 253 -21.63 5.52 -6.41
C GLY A 253 -20.99 4.41 -7.25
N ILE A 254 -19.75 4.00 -6.93
CA ILE A 254 -18.96 3.03 -7.69
C ILE A 254 -18.65 1.84 -6.79
N ASP A 255 -19.02 0.64 -7.23
CA ASP A 255 -18.64 -0.61 -6.58
C ASP A 255 -17.27 -1.07 -7.10
N ILE A 256 -16.26 -1.14 -6.23
CA ILE A 256 -14.90 -1.60 -6.56
C ILE A 256 -14.55 -2.97 -5.95
N THR A 257 -15.51 -3.65 -5.34
CA THR A 257 -15.29 -4.92 -4.62
C THR A 257 -14.86 -6.08 -5.54
N GLU A 258 -15.19 -6.02 -6.83
CA GLU A 258 -14.86 -7.08 -7.80
C GLU A 258 -13.44 -7.00 -8.38
N SER A 259 -12.66 -5.96 -8.05
CA SER A 259 -11.35 -5.69 -8.66
C SER A 259 -10.20 -6.62 -8.25
N GLY A 260 -10.46 -7.85 -7.79
CA GLY A 260 -9.44 -8.82 -7.38
C GLY A 260 -8.96 -8.68 -5.94
N LEU A 261 -9.13 -7.51 -5.32
CA LEU A 261 -8.76 -7.21 -3.94
C LEU A 261 -9.42 -8.14 -2.93
N PHE A 262 -10.67 -8.53 -3.18
CA PHE A 262 -11.38 -9.46 -2.31
C PHE A 262 -10.70 -10.85 -2.29
N ARG A 263 -10.15 -11.29 -3.42
CA ARG A 263 -9.38 -12.54 -3.50
C ARG A 263 -8.07 -12.43 -2.74
N ASP A 264 -7.32 -11.33 -2.95
CA ASP A 264 -6.03 -11.09 -2.31
C ASP A 264 -6.21 -10.89 -0.80
N PHE A 265 -7.27 -10.24 -0.40
CA PHE A 265 -7.68 -10.09 0.97
C PHE A 265 -8.02 -11.44 1.63
N LEU A 266 -8.81 -12.29 0.99
CA LEU A 266 -9.09 -13.64 1.48
C LEU A 266 -7.81 -14.47 1.61
N VAL A 267 -6.85 -14.32 0.67
CA VAL A 267 -5.54 -14.97 0.75
C VAL A 267 -4.73 -14.44 1.93
N LYS A 268 -4.76 -13.14 2.20
CA LYS A 268 -4.06 -12.55 3.36
C LYS A 268 -4.72 -12.93 4.70
N GLN A 269 -6.04 -12.96 4.77
CA GLN A 269 -6.75 -13.42 5.96
C GLN A 269 -6.60 -14.93 6.22
N ASN A 270 -6.59 -15.74 5.18
CA ASN A 270 -6.25 -17.16 5.30
C ASN A 270 -4.83 -17.37 5.79
N SER A 271 -4.03 -16.35 5.78
CA SER A 271 -2.69 -16.36 6.36
C SER A 271 -2.66 -16.22 7.89
N ALA A 272 -3.78 -16.29 8.62
CA ALA A 272 -3.67 -16.51 10.07
C ALA A 272 -2.95 -17.84 10.38
N LEU A 273 -3.20 -18.89 9.57
CA LEU A 273 -2.32 -20.08 9.51
C LEU A 273 -0.99 -19.76 8.77
N GLY A 274 -0.99 -18.87 7.80
CA GLY A 274 0.20 -18.32 7.14
C GLY A 274 1.06 -17.46 8.06
N ILE A 275 0.51 -16.83 9.11
CA ILE A 275 1.29 -16.17 10.16
C ILE A 275 2.14 -17.20 10.90
N VAL A 276 1.58 -18.34 11.28
CA VAL A 276 2.33 -19.43 11.92
C VAL A 276 3.37 -20.03 10.96
N ALA A 277 3.01 -20.25 9.69
CA ALA A 277 3.91 -20.80 8.69
C ALA A 277 5.02 -19.82 8.26
N ARG A 278 4.77 -18.50 8.29
CA ARG A 278 5.76 -17.45 8.00
C ARG A 278 6.62 -17.07 9.19
N ALA A 279 6.15 -17.34 10.41
CA ALA A 279 6.95 -17.19 11.64
C ALA A 279 7.93 -18.35 11.84
N LEU A 280 7.77 -19.46 11.09
CA LEU A 280 8.75 -20.55 11.08
C LEU A 280 9.97 -20.14 10.25
N PRO A 281 11.20 -20.37 10.73
CA PRO A 281 12.41 -19.97 10.02
C PRO A 281 12.49 -20.68 8.67
N THR A 282 12.68 -19.89 7.59
CA THR A 282 12.73 -20.32 6.19
C THR A 282 14.02 -21.09 5.79
N ASN A 283 14.85 -21.48 6.76
CA ASN A 283 16.20 -22.05 6.53
C ASN A 283 16.27 -23.56 6.66
N PHE A 284 15.17 -24.27 6.54
CA PHE A 284 15.19 -25.72 6.36
C PHE A 284 15.29 -26.01 4.87
N GLY A 285 16.35 -26.69 4.43
CA GLY A 285 16.70 -26.88 3.01
C GLY A 285 15.55 -27.33 2.08
N LEU A 286 15.69 -27.10 0.78
CA LEU A 286 14.69 -27.20 -0.30
C LEU A 286 13.73 -28.42 -0.27
N ALA A 287 14.12 -29.54 0.34
CA ALA A 287 13.25 -30.71 0.51
C ALA A 287 12.23 -30.51 1.66
N CYS A 288 12.62 -29.83 2.73
CA CYS A 288 11.76 -29.53 3.86
C CYS A 288 10.75 -28.43 3.52
N ASP A 289 11.13 -27.45 2.69
CA ASP A 289 10.24 -26.41 2.19
C ASP A 289 9.08 -26.97 1.35
N ARG A 290 9.33 -28.03 0.59
CA ARG A 290 8.31 -28.69 -0.22
C ARG A 290 7.28 -29.44 0.64
N TRP A 291 7.73 -30.13 1.69
CA TRP A 291 6.89 -30.81 2.66
C TRP A 291 6.09 -29.84 3.54
N LEU A 292 6.71 -28.74 3.97
CA LEU A 292 6.05 -27.69 4.73
C LEU A 292 4.99 -26.97 3.89
N ARG A 293 5.24 -26.73 2.59
CA ARG A 293 4.23 -26.21 1.67
C ARG A 293 3.07 -27.19 1.47
N TYR A 294 3.34 -28.48 1.32
CA TYR A 294 2.31 -29.51 1.19
C TYR A 294 1.48 -29.62 2.48
N LEU A 295 2.14 -29.64 3.63
CA LEU A 295 1.46 -29.63 4.94
C LEU A 295 0.61 -28.37 5.11
N TYR A 296 1.13 -27.23 4.72
CA TYR A 296 0.42 -25.96 4.70
C TYR A 296 -0.80 -26.00 3.78
N GLU A 297 -0.66 -26.54 2.58
CA GLU A 297 -1.77 -26.69 1.63
C GLU A 297 -2.83 -27.65 2.17
N CYS A 298 -2.44 -28.76 2.80
CA CYS A 298 -3.37 -29.70 3.44
C CYS A 298 -4.11 -29.07 4.63
N LEU A 299 -3.43 -28.30 5.48
CA LEU A 299 -4.01 -27.61 6.63
C LEU A 299 -4.91 -26.43 6.21
N THR A 300 -4.66 -25.83 5.05
CA THR A 300 -5.47 -24.71 4.53
C THR A 300 -6.69 -25.17 3.72
N LEU A 301 -6.75 -26.46 3.30
CA LEU A 301 -7.90 -27.01 2.58
C LEU A 301 -9.24 -26.82 3.29
N PRO A 302 -9.41 -27.15 4.58
CA PRO A 302 -10.64 -26.88 5.33
C PRO A 302 -10.94 -25.40 5.45
N HIS A 303 -9.91 -24.57 5.59
CA HIS A 303 -10.03 -23.12 5.65
C HIS A 303 -10.45 -22.53 4.30
N ARG A 304 -9.94 -23.06 3.18
CA ARG A 304 -10.38 -22.72 1.83
C ARG A 304 -11.84 -23.06 1.60
N GLN A 305 -12.30 -24.21 2.11
CA GLN A 305 -13.72 -24.59 2.04
C GLN A 305 -14.60 -23.68 2.90
N LEU A 306 -14.19 -23.39 4.12
CA LEU A 306 -14.89 -22.44 5.00
C LEU A 306 -14.97 -21.05 4.36
N ASN A 307 -13.90 -20.56 3.78
CA ASN A 307 -13.89 -19.28 3.09
C ASN A 307 -14.70 -19.28 1.79
N TRP A 308 -14.73 -20.40 1.08
CA TRP A 308 -15.65 -20.56 -0.05
C TRP A 308 -17.10 -20.43 0.40
N TRP A 309 -17.47 -21.04 1.53
CA TRP A 309 -18.80 -20.94 2.14
C TRP A 309 -19.09 -19.53 2.63
N ILE A 310 -18.15 -18.88 3.32
CA ILE A 310 -18.26 -17.49 3.76
C ILE A 310 -18.44 -16.57 2.54
N THR A 311 -17.60 -16.72 1.52
CA THR A 311 -17.70 -15.93 0.28
C THR A 311 -19.04 -16.16 -0.43
N LYS A 312 -19.52 -17.42 -0.48
CA LYS A 312 -20.83 -17.75 -1.06
C LYS A 312 -21.99 -17.16 -0.25
N TYR A 313 -21.89 -17.19 1.07
CA TYR A 313 -22.84 -16.55 1.98
C TYR A 313 -22.85 -15.05 1.81
N MET A 314 -21.69 -14.41 1.82
CA MET A 314 -21.53 -12.97 1.64
C MET A 314 -22.07 -12.50 0.29
N ARG A 315 -21.82 -13.24 -0.79
CA ARG A 315 -22.39 -12.98 -2.11
C ARG A 315 -23.90 -13.03 -2.10
N ARG A 316 -24.50 -14.04 -1.44
CA ARG A 316 -25.97 -14.16 -1.32
C ARG A 316 -26.57 -13.07 -0.45
N ARG A 317 -25.91 -12.72 0.66
CA ARG A 317 -26.41 -11.74 1.63
C ARG A 317 -26.30 -10.30 1.15
N PHE A 318 -25.24 -9.99 0.38
CA PHE A 318 -24.91 -8.62 -0.07
C PHE A 318 -25.04 -8.42 -1.57
N GLY A 319 -25.60 -9.38 -2.32
CA GLY A 319 -25.92 -9.23 -3.74
C GLY A 319 -24.71 -9.23 -4.68
N TYR A 320 -23.56 -9.74 -4.25
CA TYR A 320 -22.36 -9.84 -5.08
C TYR A 320 -22.50 -10.95 -6.12
N HIS A 321 -22.73 -10.62 -7.38
CA HIS A 321 -22.81 -11.57 -8.48
C HIS A 321 -21.42 -11.80 -9.10
N ARG A 322 -21.13 -13.08 -9.39
CA ARG A 322 -19.90 -13.56 -10.01
C ARG A 322 -19.77 -12.99 -11.43
N TRP A 323 -18.62 -12.36 -11.73
CA TRP A 323 -18.20 -12.16 -13.11
C TRP A 323 -17.34 -13.36 -13.52
N HIS A 324 -17.69 -13.98 -14.63
CA HIS A 324 -16.83 -14.94 -15.30
C HIS A 324 -15.67 -14.18 -15.92
N THR A 325 -14.45 -14.42 -15.41
CA THR A 325 -13.21 -14.18 -16.15
C THR A 325 -13.05 -15.33 -17.14
N GLN A 326 -13.79 -15.32 -18.20
CA GLN A 326 -13.48 -15.99 -19.45
C GLN A 326 -14.15 -15.15 -20.53
N ASP A 327 -13.36 -14.82 -21.53
CA ASP A 327 -13.62 -14.05 -22.73
C ASP A 327 -13.31 -12.54 -22.58
N GLN A 328 -12.04 -12.25 -22.74
CA GLN A 328 -11.45 -11.35 -23.74
C GLN A 328 -9.99 -11.06 -23.34
N LEU A 329 -9.10 -11.87 -23.91
CA LEU A 329 -7.78 -11.47 -24.35
C LEU A 329 -7.92 -11.00 -25.79
#